data_5d5a32974d2d98f086b69e135aa3f2e4
#
_entry.id   5d5a32974d2d98f086b69e135aa3f2e4
#
_cell.length_a   1.000
_cell.length_b   1.000
_cell.length_c   1.000
_cell.angle_alpha   90.00
_cell.angle_beta   90.00
_cell.angle_gamma   90.00
#
_symmetry.space_group_name_H-M   'P 1'
#
loop_
_entity.id
_entity.type
_entity.pdbx_description
1 polymer ?
#
loop_
_entity_poly.entity_id
_entity_poly.type
_entity_poly.pdbx_seq_one_letter_code
_entity_poly.pdbx_strand_id
1 'polypeptide(L)'
;ALNIGGCAWLLWWTAKRRPGDPKPEDTSHVWDGDITEYNKPLPRWWINGFFISIAFGLAYLTWFGGWGDFKGMSGWTSQAEHARDKAAADARLDETFAQYAGKPIDAIARDPQALKLGRAIFANTCATCHGSTAHGAIGYPNLADDIWKWGGTPDDVLHSVQQGRDGVMPPWGTVLTGMGGPNAVEQVVAYVRTLGKPDLMKNNFMAAQGKPLYDGVCVACHGADGKGNQQLGAPDLTDADWMYGDSTASLRKTIADGRHGTMPPHLPILGDTRTRLVAAYVWSLSHAEPGATAPWQGTE
;
A
#
# COMPACT_ATOMS: atom_id res chain seq x y z
N ALA A 1 -36.61 -11.09 12.74
CA ALA A 1 -37.92 -11.75 12.80
C ALA A 1 -39.08 -10.72 12.93
N LEU A 2 -39.05 -9.79 13.90
CA LEU A 2 -40.10 -8.79 14.12
C LEU A 2 -40.38 -7.91 12.88
N ASN A 3 -39.34 -7.41 12.21
CA ASN A 3 -39.49 -6.56 11.02
C ASN A 3 -40.15 -7.33 9.85
N ILE A 4 -39.76 -8.59 9.62
CA ILE A 4 -40.33 -9.42 8.54
C ILE A 4 -41.83 -9.71 8.86
N GLY A 5 -42.11 -10.05 10.10
CA GLY A 5 -43.51 -10.23 10.55
C GLY A 5 -44.35 -8.95 10.44
N GLY A 6 -43.74 -7.81 10.79
CA GLY A 6 -44.38 -6.49 10.63
C GLY A 6 -44.68 -6.14 9.18
N CYS A 7 -43.74 -6.40 8.26
CA CYS A 7 -43.93 -6.21 6.81
C CYS A 7 -45.05 -7.12 6.27
N ALA A 8 -45.02 -8.40 6.62
CA ALA A 8 -46.08 -9.34 6.19
C ALA A 8 -47.47 -8.92 6.71
N TRP A 9 -47.55 -8.51 7.99
CA TRP A 9 -48.79 -7.99 8.57
C TRP A 9 -49.27 -6.71 7.88
N LEU A 10 -48.36 -5.77 7.64
CA LEU A 10 -48.67 -4.51 6.96
C LEU A 10 -49.19 -4.76 5.52
N LEU A 11 -48.52 -5.62 4.76
CA LEU A 11 -48.97 -6.02 3.42
C LEU A 11 -50.35 -6.64 3.45
N TRP A 12 -50.60 -7.57 4.38
CA TRP A 12 -51.91 -8.19 4.53
C TRP A 12 -52.96 -7.17 4.95
N TRP A 13 -52.62 -6.25 5.86
CA TRP A 13 -53.49 -5.19 6.33
C TRP A 13 -53.91 -4.23 5.21
N THR A 14 -52.95 -3.79 4.37
CA THR A 14 -53.19 -2.82 3.29
C THR A 14 -53.74 -3.44 2.00
N ALA A 15 -53.61 -4.76 1.84
CA ALA A 15 -54.10 -5.47 0.65
C ALA A 15 -55.66 -5.54 0.53
N LYS A 16 -56.39 -5.31 1.60
CA LYS A 16 -57.85 -5.41 1.64
C LYS A 16 -58.48 -4.08 2.00
N ARG A 17 -59.46 -3.65 1.20
CA ARG A 17 -60.34 -2.54 1.56
C ARG A 17 -61.22 -2.91 2.72
N ARG A 18 -61.48 -1.97 3.60
CA ARG A 18 -62.30 -2.11 4.78
C ARG A 18 -63.54 -1.21 4.69
N PRO A 19 -64.61 -1.55 5.41
CA PRO A 19 -65.70 -0.63 5.59
C PRO A 19 -65.19 0.65 6.28
N GLY A 20 -65.33 1.79 5.61
CA GLY A 20 -64.82 3.08 6.07
C GLY A 20 -63.56 3.59 5.38
N ASP A 21 -62.88 2.76 4.56
CA ASP A 21 -61.77 3.25 3.72
C ASP A 21 -62.29 4.27 2.69
N PRO A 22 -61.54 5.36 2.40
CA PRO A 22 -61.88 6.32 1.39
C PRO A 22 -62.18 5.64 0.04
N LYS A 23 -63.15 6.12 -0.71
CA LYS A 23 -63.37 5.64 -2.08
C LYS A 23 -62.11 5.87 -2.91
N PRO A 24 -61.88 5.05 -3.98
CA PRO A 24 -60.74 5.26 -4.88
C PRO A 24 -60.99 6.54 -5.67
N GLU A 25 -60.52 7.60 -5.14
CA GLU A 25 -60.60 8.96 -5.71
C GLU A 25 -59.18 9.50 -5.84
N ASP A 26 -59.05 10.61 -6.52
CA ASP A 26 -57.81 11.39 -6.58
C ASP A 26 -57.37 11.73 -5.16
N THR A 27 -56.08 11.56 -4.86
CA THR A 27 -55.50 11.84 -3.54
C THR A 27 -55.42 13.35 -3.24
N SER A 28 -55.88 14.20 -4.18
CA SER A 28 -55.70 15.66 -4.17
C SER A 28 -54.25 16.15 -4.15
N HIS A 29 -53.25 15.25 -4.23
CA HIS A 29 -51.87 15.59 -4.38
C HIS A 29 -51.56 15.77 -5.87
N VAL A 30 -50.99 16.93 -6.23
CA VAL A 30 -50.65 17.29 -7.61
C VAL A 30 -49.15 17.38 -7.75
N TRP A 31 -48.59 16.61 -8.70
CA TRP A 31 -47.18 16.66 -9.12
C TRP A 31 -47.05 17.54 -10.39
N ASP A 32 -46.03 18.34 -10.50
CA ASP A 32 -45.70 19.18 -11.67
C ASP A 32 -46.90 20.07 -12.18
N GLY A 33 -47.90 20.28 -11.34
CA GLY A 33 -49.05 21.17 -11.60
C GLY A 33 -50.26 20.53 -12.30
N ASP A 34 -50.14 19.30 -12.85
CA ASP A 34 -51.20 18.66 -13.62
C ASP A 34 -51.32 17.14 -13.45
N ILE A 35 -50.34 16.49 -12.79
CA ILE A 35 -50.35 15.04 -12.57
C ILE A 35 -50.96 14.75 -11.20
N THR A 36 -52.07 14.06 -11.17
CA THR A 36 -52.77 13.64 -9.92
C THR A 36 -52.63 12.14 -9.69
N GLU A 37 -52.57 11.73 -8.42
CA GLU A 37 -52.52 10.34 -8.02
C GLU A 37 -53.90 9.77 -7.79
N TYR A 38 -54.15 8.59 -8.34
CA TYR A 38 -55.39 7.85 -8.09
C TYR A 38 -55.19 6.75 -7.06
N ASN A 39 -55.83 6.82 -5.92
CA ASN A 39 -55.71 5.89 -4.80
C ASN A 39 -56.33 4.51 -5.11
N LYS A 40 -55.54 3.67 -5.79
CA LYS A 40 -55.91 2.27 -6.05
C LYS A 40 -55.19 1.31 -5.09
N PRO A 41 -55.84 0.21 -4.70
CA PRO A 41 -55.15 -0.86 -3.98
C PRO A 41 -54.04 -1.46 -4.84
N LEU A 42 -53.00 -1.97 -4.19
CA LEU A 42 -51.85 -2.61 -4.86
C LEU A 42 -52.32 -3.77 -5.76
N PRO A 43 -51.76 -3.93 -6.96
CA PRO A 43 -52.02 -5.05 -7.85
C PRO A 43 -51.73 -6.40 -7.15
N ARG A 44 -52.60 -7.41 -7.38
CA ARG A 44 -52.44 -8.73 -6.75
C ARG A 44 -51.09 -9.39 -7.05
N TRP A 45 -50.56 -9.22 -8.30
CA TRP A 45 -49.28 -9.79 -8.67
C TRP A 45 -48.13 -9.18 -7.83
N TRP A 46 -48.22 -7.90 -7.50
CA TRP A 46 -47.22 -7.22 -6.69
C TRP A 46 -47.27 -7.68 -5.23
N ILE A 47 -48.42 -7.76 -4.64
CA ILE A 47 -48.64 -8.31 -3.30
C ILE A 47 -48.09 -9.75 -3.22
N ASN A 48 -48.43 -10.58 -4.20
CA ASN A 48 -47.90 -11.96 -4.27
C ASN A 48 -46.39 -11.97 -4.39
N GLY A 49 -45.77 -11.07 -5.19
CA GLY A 49 -44.33 -10.92 -5.30
C GLY A 49 -43.65 -10.61 -3.96
N PHE A 50 -44.26 -9.73 -3.15
CA PHE A 50 -43.75 -9.45 -1.80
C PHE A 50 -43.88 -10.66 -0.86
N PHE A 51 -44.97 -11.38 -0.86
CA PHE A 51 -45.08 -12.60 -0.04
C PHE A 51 -44.11 -13.69 -0.49
N ILE A 52 -43.88 -13.84 -1.78
CA ILE A 52 -42.87 -14.75 -2.32
C ILE A 52 -41.48 -14.33 -1.87
N SER A 53 -41.15 -13.04 -1.92
CA SER A 53 -39.85 -12.53 -1.45
C SER A 53 -39.63 -12.72 0.05
N ILE A 54 -40.68 -12.56 0.86
CA ILE A 54 -40.64 -12.86 2.30
C ILE A 54 -40.38 -14.36 2.53
N ALA A 55 -41.11 -15.23 1.84
CA ALA A 55 -40.94 -16.68 1.95
C ALA A 55 -39.52 -17.10 1.52
N PHE A 56 -39.03 -16.53 0.40
CA PHE A 56 -37.63 -16.73 -0.05
C PHE A 56 -36.63 -16.25 1.00
N GLY A 57 -36.82 -15.04 1.55
CA GLY A 57 -35.93 -14.49 2.57
C GLY A 57 -35.86 -15.35 3.83
N LEU A 58 -37.00 -15.88 4.29
CA LEU A 58 -37.08 -16.80 5.43
C LEU A 58 -36.34 -18.11 5.14
N ALA A 59 -36.56 -18.68 3.97
CA ALA A 59 -35.86 -19.91 3.54
C ALA A 59 -34.36 -19.66 3.41
N TYR A 60 -33.94 -18.53 2.82
CA TYR A 60 -32.56 -18.13 2.67
C TYR A 60 -31.84 -17.97 4.02
N LEU A 61 -32.44 -17.21 4.94
CA LEU A 61 -31.90 -16.99 6.28
C LEU A 61 -31.83 -18.28 7.12
N THR A 62 -32.73 -19.22 6.89
CA THR A 62 -32.69 -20.54 7.54
C THR A 62 -31.58 -21.41 6.92
N TRP A 63 -31.40 -21.37 5.61
CA TRP A 63 -30.40 -22.17 4.92
C TRP A 63 -28.97 -21.67 5.17
N PHE A 64 -28.74 -20.35 5.02
CA PHE A 64 -27.38 -19.76 5.11
C PHE A 64 -27.03 -19.19 6.50
N GLY A 65 -27.99 -19.13 7.43
CA GLY A 65 -27.77 -18.57 8.75
C GLY A 65 -27.92 -17.03 8.77
N GLY A 66 -29.01 -16.56 9.36
CA GLY A 66 -29.31 -15.13 9.52
C GLY A 66 -30.19 -14.86 10.74
N TRP A 67 -30.32 -15.89 11.58
CA TRP A 67 -31.13 -15.84 12.82
C TRP A 67 -30.24 -15.69 14.06
N GLY A 68 -29.41 -14.63 14.12
CA GLY A 68 -28.48 -14.43 15.23
C GLY A 68 -27.39 -15.51 15.25
N ASP A 69 -27.27 -16.24 16.35
CA ASP A 69 -26.23 -17.28 16.51
C ASP A 69 -26.47 -18.58 15.72
N PHE A 70 -27.61 -18.68 15.04
CA PHE A 70 -27.93 -19.84 14.20
C PHE A 70 -27.07 -19.85 12.93
N LYS A 71 -26.21 -20.85 12.81
CA LYS A 71 -25.23 -20.99 11.70
C LYS A 71 -25.83 -21.41 10.36
N GLY A 72 -27.14 -21.59 10.28
CA GLY A 72 -27.82 -22.08 9.09
C GLY A 72 -27.73 -23.59 8.91
N MET A 73 -28.61 -24.15 8.06
CA MET A 73 -28.62 -25.59 7.76
C MET A 73 -27.44 -25.99 6.86
N SER A 74 -26.94 -25.08 6.02
CA SER A 74 -25.82 -25.32 5.12
C SER A 74 -24.46 -25.31 5.81
N GLY A 75 -24.33 -24.72 6.99
CA GLY A 75 -23.05 -24.46 7.64
C GLY A 75 -22.11 -23.52 6.84
N TRP A 76 -22.65 -22.86 5.81
CA TRP A 76 -21.89 -21.92 4.98
C TRP A 76 -21.49 -20.67 5.76
N THR A 77 -20.25 -20.23 5.56
CA THR A 77 -19.79 -18.91 6.00
C THR A 77 -18.93 -18.30 4.90
N SER A 78 -18.97 -16.97 4.77
CA SER A 78 -18.13 -16.25 3.80
C SER A 78 -16.64 -16.47 4.06
N GLN A 79 -16.24 -16.62 5.33
CA GLN A 79 -14.85 -16.93 5.68
C GLN A 79 -14.42 -18.31 5.21
N ALA A 80 -15.29 -19.33 5.38
CA ALA A 80 -14.97 -20.69 4.93
C ALA A 80 -14.91 -20.80 3.40
N GLU A 81 -15.80 -20.10 2.70
CA GLU A 81 -15.76 -20.00 1.24
C GLU A 81 -14.49 -19.30 0.77
N HIS A 82 -14.20 -18.11 1.30
CA HIS A 82 -12.97 -17.38 0.98
C HIS A 82 -11.71 -18.21 1.26
N ALA A 83 -11.67 -18.92 2.40
CA ALA A 83 -10.53 -19.78 2.73
C ALA A 83 -10.35 -20.93 1.73
N ARG A 84 -11.45 -21.56 1.27
CA ARG A 84 -11.41 -22.60 0.24
C ARG A 84 -10.97 -22.06 -1.11
N ASP A 85 -11.54 -20.93 -1.53
CA ASP A 85 -11.22 -20.33 -2.83
C ASP A 85 -9.78 -19.83 -2.85
N LYS A 86 -9.32 -19.24 -1.73
CA LYS A 86 -7.91 -18.87 -1.56
C LYS A 86 -6.99 -20.08 -1.64
N ALA A 87 -7.30 -21.15 -0.92
CA ALA A 87 -6.48 -22.36 -0.93
C ALA A 87 -6.43 -23.00 -2.33
N ALA A 88 -7.55 -23.01 -3.06
CA ALA A 88 -7.58 -23.51 -4.43
C ALA A 88 -6.78 -22.63 -5.41
N ALA A 89 -6.84 -21.31 -5.24
CA ALA A 89 -6.04 -20.38 -6.02
C ALA A 89 -4.54 -20.50 -5.70
N ASP A 90 -4.19 -20.58 -4.41
CA ASP A 90 -2.81 -20.77 -3.96
C ASP A 90 -2.22 -22.08 -4.50
N ALA A 91 -2.95 -23.20 -4.45
CA ALA A 91 -2.49 -24.49 -4.98
C ALA A 91 -2.19 -24.44 -6.49
N ARG A 92 -3.00 -23.72 -7.28
CA ARG A 92 -2.73 -23.53 -8.72
C ARG A 92 -1.49 -22.67 -8.96
N LEU A 93 -1.30 -21.65 -8.14
CA LEU A 93 -0.13 -20.76 -8.22
C LEU A 93 1.13 -21.46 -7.75
N ASP A 94 1.05 -22.30 -6.71
CA ASP A 94 2.20 -23.03 -6.15
C ASP A 94 2.84 -23.96 -7.20
N GLU A 95 2.06 -24.60 -8.06
CA GLU A 95 2.60 -25.38 -9.18
C GLU A 95 3.44 -24.51 -10.14
N THR A 96 2.94 -23.30 -10.45
CA THR A 96 3.65 -22.33 -11.31
C THR A 96 4.91 -21.81 -10.64
N PHE A 97 4.86 -21.59 -9.31
CA PHE A 97 5.97 -21.04 -8.54
C PHE A 97 6.99 -22.08 -8.11
N ALA A 98 6.64 -23.35 -7.99
CA ALA A 98 7.51 -24.44 -7.52
C ALA A 98 8.84 -24.50 -8.25
N GLN A 99 8.85 -24.22 -9.55
CA GLN A 99 10.08 -24.20 -10.36
C GLN A 99 11.09 -23.13 -9.94
N TYR A 100 10.68 -22.11 -9.18
CA TYR A 100 11.54 -21.01 -8.71
C TYR A 100 11.93 -21.14 -7.23
N ALA A 101 11.38 -22.13 -6.54
CA ALA A 101 11.66 -22.34 -5.12
C ALA A 101 13.15 -22.59 -4.89
N GLY A 102 13.75 -21.85 -3.95
CA GLY A 102 15.16 -21.99 -3.57
C GLY A 102 16.19 -21.55 -4.62
N LYS A 103 15.77 -21.09 -5.83
CA LYS A 103 16.71 -20.60 -6.83
C LYS A 103 17.36 -19.26 -6.39
N PRO A 104 18.63 -19.02 -6.74
CA PRO A 104 19.30 -17.75 -6.53
C PRO A 104 18.58 -16.62 -7.29
N ILE A 105 18.59 -15.42 -6.72
CA ILE A 105 17.88 -14.24 -7.27
C ILE A 105 18.42 -13.85 -8.65
N ASP A 106 19.74 -13.88 -8.84
CA ASP A 106 20.38 -13.57 -10.11
C ASP A 106 20.01 -14.58 -11.23
N ALA A 107 19.79 -15.84 -10.86
CA ALA A 107 19.30 -16.85 -11.81
C ALA A 107 17.83 -16.63 -12.18
N ILE A 108 17.00 -16.27 -11.20
CA ILE A 108 15.59 -15.92 -11.43
C ILE A 108 15.48 -14.65 -12.29
N ALA A 109 16.36 -13.66 -12.09
CA ALA A 109 16.37 -12.40 -12.81
C ALA A 109 16.71 -12.53 -14.31
N ARG A 110 17.24 -13.67 -14.75
CA ARG A 110 17.51 -13.98 -16.17
C ARG A 110 16.33 -14.66 -16.87
N ASP A 111 15.30 -15.06 -16.13
CA ASP A 111 14.14 -15.75 -16.70
C ASP A 111 13.00 -14.72 -16.97
N PRO A 112 12.65 -14.45 -18.26
CA PRO A 112 11.61 -13.49 -18.58
C PRO A 112 10.23 -13.85 -18.00
N GLN A 113 9.94 -15.14 -17.84
CA GLN A 113 8.69 -15.59 -17.23
C GLN A 113 8.67 -15.26 -15.73
N ALA A 114 9.78 -15.49 -15.03
CA ALA A 114 9.93 -15.12 -13.63
C ALA A 114 9.80 -13.60 -13.43
N LEU A 115 10.43 -12.80 -14.31
CA LEU A 115 10.33 -11.33 -14.25
C LEU A 115 8.90 -10.84 -14.47
N LYS A 116 8.15 -11.49 -15.38
CA LYS A 116 6.73 -11.17 -15.58
C LYS A 116 5.90 -11.46 -14.33
N LEU A 117 6.15 -12.58 -13.65
CA LEU A 117 5.50 -12.93 -12.39
C LEU A 117 5.91 -11.95 -11.27
N GLY A 118 7.20 -11.65 -11.15
CA GLY A 118 7.74 -10.68 -10.18
C GLY A 118 7.14 -9.29 -10.37
N ARG A 119 7.02 -8.83 -11.62
CA ARG A 119 6.34 -7.56 -11.96
C ARG A 119 4.87 -7.55 -11.51
N ALA A 120 4.14 -8.64 -11.76
CA ALA A 120 2.75 -8.73 -11.33
C ALA A 120 2.61 -8.67 -9.81
N ILE A 121 3.51 -9.32 -9.06
CA ILE A 121 3.56 -9.24 -7.59
C ILE A 121 3.90 -7.81 -7.16
N PHE A 122 4.89 -7.17 -7.79
CA PHE A 122 5.29 -5.79 -7.52
C PHE A 122 4.11 -4.82 -7.71
N ALA A 123 3.41 -4.91 -8.84
CA ALA A 123 2.28 -4.06 -9.16
C ALA A 123 1.14 -4.15 -8.12
N ASN A 124 0.91 -5.34 -7.58
CA ASN A 124 -0.17 -5.58 -6.61
C ASN A 124 0.21 -5.29 -5.15
N THR A 125 1.50 -5.32 -4.82
CA THR A 125 1.95 -5.29 -3.41
C THR A 125 2.86 -4.10 -3.11
N CYS A 126 3.76 -3.75 -4.03
CA CYS A 126 4.86 -2.81 -3.77
C CYS A 126 4.62 -1.42 -4.40
N ALA A 127 3.89 -1.39 -5.53
CA ALA A 127 3.69 -0.18 -6.33
C ALA A 127 2.96 0.95 -5.57
N THR A 128 2.15 0.63 -4.56
CA THR A 128 1.47 1.62 -3.72
C THR A 128 2.45 2.59 -3.04
N CYS A 129 3.63 2.10 -2.63
CA CYS A 129 4.66 2.91 -1.99
C CYS A 129 5.77 3.30 -2.99
N HIS A 130 6.25 2.35 -3.80
CA HIS A 130 7.38 2.57 -4.69
C HIS A 130 7.01 3.10 -6.08
N GLY A 131 5.72 3.34 -6.35
CA GLY A 131 5.22 3.75 -7.66
C GLY A 131 5.15 2.59 -8.67
N SER A 132 4.30 2.72 -9.68
CA SER A 132 4.12 1.68 -10.72
C SER A 132 5.36 1.47 -11.59
N THR A 133 6.21 2.49 -11.68
CA THR A 133 7.48 2.49 -12.41
C THR A 133 8.69 2.21 -11.52
N ALA A 134 8.47 1.96 -10.23
CA ALA A 134 9.50 1.72 -9.22
C ALA A 134 10.46 2.92 -8.94
N HIS A 135 10.16 4.12 -9.45
CA HIS A 135 10.99 5.32 -9.22
C HIS A 135 10.76 5.96 -7.83
N GLY A 136 9.94 5.33 -7.00
CA GLY A 136 9.66 5.83 -5.65
C GLY A 136 8.82 7.10 -5.62
N ALA A 137 8.83 7.73 -4.45
CA ALA A 137 8.21 9.02 -4.16
C ALA A 137 8.90 9.63 -2.93
N ILE A 138 8.50 10.83 -2.52
CA ILE A 138 9.04 11.45 -1.30
C ILE A 138 8.83 10.50 -0.10
N GLY A 139 9.93 10.07 0.51
CA GLY A 139 9.95 9.12 1.62
C GLY A 139 10.01 7.65 1.21
N TYR A 140 9.92 7.33 -0.08
CA TYR A 140 10.05 5.98 -0.61
C TYR A 140 11.18 5.92 -1.64
N PRO A 141 12.14 4.99 -1.51
CA PRO A 141 13.30 4.93 -2.39
C PRO A 141 12.93 4.60 -3.83
N ASN A 142 13.70 5.15 -4.77
CA ASN A 142 13.78 4.70 -6.14
C ASN A 142 14.42 3.30 -6.16
N LEU A 143 13.80 2.36 -6.84
CA LEU A 143 14.28 0.98 -6.98
C LEU A 143 14.77 0.69 -8.40
N ALA A 144 14.73 1.68 -9.28
CA ALA A 144 15.14 1.56 -10.68
C ALA A 144 16.52 2.18 -10.95
N ASP A 145 17.18 2.74 -9.94
CA ASP A 145 18.54 3.22 -10.00
C ASP A 145 19.53 2.22 -9.36
N ASP A 146 20.79 2.57 -9.33
CA ASP A 146 21.89 1.79 -8.73
C ASP A 146 22.27 2.24 -7.32
N ILE A 147 21.45 3.10 -6.69
CA ILE A 147 21.71 3.68 -5.37
C ILE A 147 20.97 2.89 -4.28
N TRP A 148 21.69 2.06 -3.56
CA TRP A 148 21.15 1.15 -2.55
C TRP A 148 21.53 1.54 -1.13
N LYS A 149 20.54 1.90 -0.30
CA LYS A 149 20.77 2.30 1.10
C LYS A 149 21.05 1.12 2.05
N TRP A 150 20.59 -0.08 1.70
CA TRP A 150 20.71 -1.29 2.52
C TRP A 150 21.49 -2.41 1.84
N GLY A 151 22.31 -2.07 0.84
CA GLY A 151 22.99 -3.02 -0.02
C GLY A 151 22.18 -3.35 -1.27
N GLY A 152 22.90 -3.54 -2.39
CA GLY A 152 22.35 -3.81 -3.72
C GLY A 152 22.64 -5.23 -4.23
N THR A 153 23.18 -6.10 -3.38
CA THR A 153 23.36 -7.51 -3.79
C THR A 153 21.99 -8.21 -3.89
N PRO A 154 21.88 -9.28 -4.68
CA PRO A 154 20.66 -10.08 -4.76
C PRO A 154 20.09 -10.48 -3.39
N ASP A 155 20.98 -10.85 -2.45
CA ASP A 155 20.61 -11.27 -1.10
C ASP A 155 20.16 -10.09 -0.23
N ASP A 156 20.76 -8.90 -0.39
CA ASP A 156 20.33 -7.69 0.34
C ASP A 156 18.92 -7.26 -0.08
N VAL A 157 18.62 -7.33 -1.39
CA VAL A 157 17.29 -7.04 -1.91
C VAL A 157 16.29 -8.06 -1.41
N LEU A 158 16.63 -9.35 -1.47
CA LEU A 158 15.77 -10.42 -0.93
C LEU A 158 15.51 -10.21 0.57
N HIS A 159 16.57 -9.94 1.34
CA HIS A 159 16.44 -9.67 2.79
C HIS A 159 15.52 -8.47 3.04
N SER A 160 15.67 -7.38 2.28
CA SER A 160 14.81 -6.20 2.40
C SER A 160 13.34 -6.53 2.14
N VAL A 161 13.06 -7.35 1.13
CA VAL A 161 11.68 -7.77 0.81
C VAL A 161 11.14 -8.72 1.90
N GLN A 162 11.93 -9.67 2.35
CA GLN A 162 11.47 -10.70 3.29
C GLN A 162 11.29 -10.17 4.70
N GLN A 163 12.29 -9.46 5.22
CA GLN A 163 12.36 -9.04 6.63
C GLN A 163 11.91 -7.59 6.84
N GLY A 164 11.77 -6.84 5.74
CA GLY A 164 11.54 -5.40 5.83
C GLY A 164 12.80 -4.63 6.24
N ARG A 165 12.64 -3.33 6.40
CA ARG A 165 13.70 -2.41 6.87
C ARG A 165 13.09 -1.38 7.78
N ASP A 166 13.85 -1.01 8.81
CA ASP A 166 13.52 0.07 9.71
C ASP A 166 14.71 1.02 9.78
N GLY A 167 14.52 2.25 9.28
CA GLY A 167 15.55 3.26 9.20
C GLY A 167 15.22 4.46 10.06
N VAL A 168 16.08 4.77 11.02
CA VAL A 168 15.91 5.90 11.93
C VAL A 168 17.09 6.85 11.81
N MET A 169 16.81 8.10 11.46
CA MET A 169 17.70 9.23 11.69
C MET A 169 17.19 10.00 12.89
N PRO A 170 17.89 10.02 14.02
CA PRO A 170 17.45 10.73 15.23
C PRO A 170 17.33 12.23 15.00
N PRO A 171 16.51 12.96 15.80
CA PRO A 171 16.45 14.41 15.78
C PRO A 171 17.70 15.03 16.44
N TRP A 172 18.45 15.83 15.68
CA TRP A 172 19.69 16.44 16.16
C TRP A 172 19.55 17.95 16.48
N GLY A 173 18.39 18.56 16.27
CA GLY A 173 18.19 20.00 16.42
C GLY A 173 18.64 20.56 17.77
N THR A 174 18.19 19.95 18.87
CA THR A 174 18.54 20.39 20.23
C THR A 174 20.03 20.19 20.54
N VAL A 175 20.58 19.02 20.13
CA VAL A 175 22.00 18.71 20.38
C VAL A 175 22.90 19.68 19.63
N LEU A 176 22.65 19.89 18.34
CA LEU A 176 23.42 20.82 17.51
C LEU A 176 23.34 22.26 18.03
N THR A 177 22.14 22.71 18.45
CA THR A 177 21.97 24.03 19.03
C THR A 177 22.79 24.19 20.33
N GLY A 178 22.87 23.15 21.15
CA GLY A 178 23.70 23.12 22.36
C GLY A 178 25.20 23.15 22.04
N MET A 179 25.63 22.58 20.92
CA MET A 179 27.05 22.54 20.52
C MET A 179 27.53 23.84 19.83
N GLY A 180 26.72 24.35 18.89
CA GLY A 180 27.13 25.41 17.95
C GLY A 180 26.22 26.66 17.95
N GLY A 181 25.26 26.75 18.90
CA GLY A 181 24.34 27.87 18.98
C GLY A 181 23.17 27.81 18.00
N PRO A 182 22.37 28.87 17.90
CA PRO A 182 21.09 28.86 17.21
C PRO A 182 21.17 28.58 15.69
N ASN A 183 22.32 28.79 15.06
CA ASN A 183 22.53 28.57 13.62
C ASN A 183 23.19 27.23 13.32
N ALA A 184 23.38 26.35 14.30
CA ALA A 184 24.15 25.11 14.12
C ALA A 184 23.50 24.14 13.11
N VAL A 185 22.19 24.04 13.07
CA VAL A 185 21.49 23.20 12.09
C VAL A 185 21.73 23.73 10.67
N GLU A 186 21.64 25.04 10.45
CA GLU A 186 21.91 25.69 9.16
C GLU A 186 23.35 25.50 8.71
N GLN A 187 24.29 25.55 9.64
CA GLN A 187 25.71 25.31 9.38
C GLN A 187 25.93 23.87 8.93
N VAL A 188 25.33 22.89 9.60
CA VAL A 188 25.40 21.48 9.18
C VAL A 188 24.71 21.27 7.83
N VAL A 189 23.54 21.86 7.59
CA VAL A 189 22.87 21.82 6.26
C VAL A 189 23.79 22.38 5.18
N ALA A 190 24.43 23.53 5.44
CA ALA A 190 25.36 24.14 4.50
C ALA A 190 26.55 23.20 4.20
N TYR A 191 27.10 22.53 5.22
CA TYR A 191 28.19 21.58 5.05
C TYR A 191 27.75 20.33 4.27
N VAL A 192 26.65 19.70 4.65
CA VAL A 192 26.10 18.50 3.96
C VAL A 192 25.91 18.76 2.47
N ARG A 193 25.45 19.96 2.09
CA ARG A 193 25.30 20.34 0.67
C ARG A 193 26.62 20.46 -0.09
N THR A 194 27.76 20.54 0.59
CA THR A 194 29.10 20.56 -0.04
C THR A 194 29.70 19.18 -0.23
N LEU A 195 29.12 18.15 0.44
CA LEU A 195 29.59 16.79 0.27
C LEU A 195 29.44 16.34 -1.20
N GLY A 196 30.46 15.72 -1.75
CA GLY A 196 30.52 15.38 -3.17
C GLY A 196 30.70 16.58 -4.14
N LYS A 197 30.70 17.81 -3.63
CA LYS A 197 30.78 19.06 -4.42
C LYS A 197 31.84 20.01 -3.84
N PRO A 198 33.14 19.70 -3.94
CA PRO A 198 34.21 20.43 -3.24
C PRO A 198 34.27 21.92 -3.58
N ASP A 199 33.82 22.32 -4.77
CA ASP A 199 33.76 23.73 -5.15
C ASP A 199 32.75 24.54 -4.33
N LEU A 200 31.70 23.94 -3.82
CA LEU A 200 30.71 24.61 -2.95
C LEU A 200 31.25 24.86 -1.54
N MET A 201 32.34 24.20 -1.15
CA MET A 201 33.01 24.44 0.13
C MET A 201 33.86 25.69 0.10
N LYS A 202 34.41 26.08 -1.08
CA LYS A 202 35.26 27.25 -1.25
C LYS A 202 34.49 28.51 -0.86
N ASN A 203 35.05 29.27 0.10
CA ASN A 203 34.48 30.52 0.62
C ASN A 203 33.08 30.38 1.27
N ASN A 204 32.65 29.18 1.65
CA ASN A 204 31.40 28.97 2.34
C ASN A 204 31.62 28.93 3.86
N PHE A 205 31.51 30.11 4.48
CA PHE A 205 31.71 30.27 5.91
C PHE A 205 30.76 29.39 6.75
N MET A 206 29.50 29.30 6.36
CA MET A 206 28.52 28.45 7.06
C MET A 206 28.90 26.96 7.00
N ALA A 207 29.31 26.48 5.84
CA ALA A 207 29.76 25.10 5.69
C ALA A 207 31.03 24.83 6.50
N ALA A 208 31.99 25.79 6.52
CA ALA A 208 33.19 25.64 7.34
C ALA A 208 32.90 25.53 8.83
N GLN A 209 31.88 26.24 9.33
CA GLN A 209 31.42 26.10 10.71
C GLN A 209 30.60 24.82 10.93
N GLY A 210 29.91 24.33 9.92
CA GLY A 210 29.11 23.11 9.98
C GLY A 210 29.96 21.83 10.03
N LYS A 211 31.17 21.85 9.44
CA LYS A 211 32.05 20.67 9.40
C LYS A 211 32.37 20.09 10.79
N PRO A 212 32.87 20.87 11.78
CA PRO A 212 33.15 20.31 13.11
C PRO A 212 31.89 19.78 13.83
N LEU A 213 30.72 20.35 13.57
CA LEU A 213 29.45 19.84 14.09
C LEU A 213 29.08 18.49 13.45
N TYR A 214 29.26 18.38 12.15
CA TYR A 214 29.08 17.11 11.41
C TYR A 214 30.04 16.04 11.93
N ASP A 215 31.33 16.39 12.07
CA ASP A 215 32.36 15.48 12.58
C ASP A 215 32.05 15.01 14.01
N GLY A 216 31.34 15.80 14.80
CA GLY A 216 30.98 15.49 16.19
C GLY A 216 29.85 14.45 16.33
N VAL A 217 28.85 14.48 15.45
CA VAL A 217 27.63 13.68 15.67
C VAL A 217 27.15 12.91 14.43
N CYS A 218 27.51 13.31 13.20
CA CYS A 218 26.97 12.72 11.99
C CYS A 218 27.86 11.59 11.44
N VAL A 219 29.18 11.69 11.64
CA VAL A 219 30.19 10.76 11.10
C VAL A 219 29.94 9.32 11.53
N ALA A 220 29.40 9.09 12.72
CA ALA A 220 29.13 7.74 13.24
C ALA A 220 28.25 6.89 12.32
N CYS A 221 27.31 7.53 11.62
CA CYS A 221 26.42 6.85 10.68
C CYS A 221 26.76 7.15 9.22
N HIS A 222 27.08 8.41 8.90
CA HIS A 222 27.27 8.86 7.51
C HIS A 222 28.71 8.81 7.01
N GLY A 223 29.69 8.48 7.87
CA GLY A 223 31.10 8.50 7.54
C GLY A 223 31.70 9.91 7.47
N ALA A 224 33.04 10.00 7.60
CA ALA A 224 33.77 11.26 7.49
C ALA A 224 33.75 11.84 6.07
N ASP A 225 33.60 10.99 5.09
CA ASP A 225 33.49 11.30 3.65
C ASP A 225 32.03 11.49 3.18
N GLY A 226 31.06 11.26 4.07
CA GLY A 226 29.63 11.34 3.77
C GLY A 226 29.05 10.18 2.97
N LYS A 227 29.81 9.08 2.79
CA LYS A 227 29.40 7.94 1.96
C LYS A 227 28.33 7.04 2.58
N GLY A 228 27.95 7.32 3.82
CA GLY A 228 26.94 6.54 4.50
C GLY A 228 27.41 5.19 5.02
N ASN A 229 26.45 4.36 5.42
CA ASN A 229 26.70 3.01 5.89
C ASN A 229 25.50 2.12 5.57
N GLN A 230 25.65 1.24 4.60
CA GLN A 230 24.58 0.34 4.16
C GLN A 230 24.13 -0.66 5.23
N GLN A 231 24.97 -1.00 6.20
CA GLN A 231 24.56 -1.89 7.31
C GLN A 231 23.58 -1.21 8.27
N LEU A 232 23.67 0.12 8.37
CA LEU A 232 22.78 0.94 9.20
C LEU A 232 21.64 1.57 8.38
N GLY A 233 21.66 1.44 7.06
CA GLY A 233 20.74 2.15 6.17
C GLY A 233 20.97 3.66 6.14
N ALA A 234 22.15 4.11 6.57
CA ALA A 234 22.54 5.52 6.50
C ALA A 234 22.92 5.87 5.05
N PRO A 235 22.22 6.83 4.41
CA PRO A 235 22.44 7.14 3.00
C PRO A 235 23.82 7.80 2.74
N ASP A 236 24.31 7.63 1.53
CA ASP A 236 25.37 8.44 0.93
C ASP A 236 24.85 9.88 0.80
N LEU A 237 25.56 10.84 1.36
CA LEU A 237 25.20 12.27 1.31
C LEU A 237 25.94 13.01 0.19
N THR A 238 26.74 12.28 -0.61
CA THR A 238 27.53 12.86 -1.70
C THR A 238 26.90 12.65 -3.06
N ASP A 239 25.90 11.79 -3.15
CA ASP A 239 25.16 11.48 -4.38
C ASP A 239 24.01 12.47 -4.64
N ALA A 240 23.21 12.18 -5.67
CA ALA A 240 22.06 13.00 -6.05
C ALA A 240 20.71 12.44 -5.55
N ASP A 241 20.71 11.29 -4.87
CA ASP A 241 19.47 10.66 -4.38
C ASP A 241 19.10 11.18 -2.98
N TRP A 242 18.09 12.04 -2.96
CA TRP A 242 17.54 12.63 -1.74
C TRP A 242 16.11 12.18 -1.50
N MET A 243 15.92 11.07 -0.80
CA MET A 243 14.60 10.46 -0.53
C MET A 243 13.54 11.47 -0.03
N TYR A 244 13.94 12.52 0.69
CA TYR A 244 13.05 13.57 1.20
C TYR A 244 13.23 14.91 0.49
N GLY A 245 14.01 14.93 -0.61
CA GLY A 245 14.37 16.12 -1.36
C GLY A 245 15.58 16.87 -0.80
N ASP A 246 16.29 17.55 -1.70
CA ASP A 246 17.57 18.26 -1.46
C ASP A 246 17.44 19.73 -1.07
N SER A 247 16.18 20.22 -0.94
CA SER A 247 15.96 21.63 -0.56
C SER A 247 16.51 21.90 0.85
N THR A 248 17.01 23.12 1.07
CA THR A 248 17.48 23.56 2.40
C THR A 248 16.43 23.32 3.49
N ALA A 249 15.15 23.54 3.18
CA ALA A 249 14.05 23.32 4.13
C ALA A 249 13.87 21.85 4.47
N SER A 250 13.98 20.96 3.47
CA SER A 250 13.88 19.50 3.67
C SER A 250 15.06 18.97 4.49
N LEU A 251 16.29 19.39 4.15
CA LEU A 251 17.49 19.00 4.89
C LEU A 251 17.46 19.50 6.34
N ARG A 252 17.05 20.77 6.56
CA ARG A 252 16.83 21.31 7.91
C ARG A 252 15.86 20.43 8.70
N LYS A 253 14.70 20.13 8.14
CA LYS A 253 13.71 19.27 8.78
C LYS A 253 14.27 17.88 9.09
N THR A 254 15.02 17.29 8.14
CA THR A 254 15.63 15.97 8.31
C THR A 254 16.65 15.97 9.44
N ILE A 255 17.49 17.01 9.55
CA ILE A 255 18.52 17.09 10.58
C ILE A 255 17.93 17.50 11.93
N ALA A 256 17.03 18.49 11.96
CA ALA A 256 16.48 19.00 13.21
C ALA A 256 15.48 18.01 13.85
N ASP A 257 14.53 17.50 13.07
CA ASP A 257 13.39 16.71 13.56
C ASP A 257 13.62 15.19 13.43
N GLY A 258 14.63 14.80 12.66
CA GLY A 258 14.88 13.40 12.33
C GLY A 258 13.93 12.84 11.25
N ARG A 259 14.14 11.57 10.92
CA ARG A 259 13.30 10.79 10.01
C ARG A 259 13.15 9.36 10.51
N HIS A 260 12.00 8.80 10.30
CA HIS A 260 11.73 7.38 10.52
C HIS A 260 10.98 6.83 9.31
N GLY A 261 11.51 5.75 8.73
CA GLY A 261 10.90 5.07 7.61
C GLY A 261 10.91 3.56 7.83
N THR A 262 9.75 2.93 7.64
CA THR A 262 9.59 1.48 7.82
C THR A 262 9.09 0.86 6.52
N MET A 263 9.81 -0.14 6.02
CA MET A 263 9.32 -1.09 5.02
C MET A 263 8.90 -2.37 5.75
N PRO A 264 7.63 -2.77 5.70
CA PRO A 264 7.17 -3.96 6.41
C PRO A 264 7.73 -5.26 5.80
N PRO A 265 7.86 -6.35 6.59
CA PRO A 265 8.23 -7.67 6.07
C PRO A 265 7.12 -8.27 5.20
N HIS A 266 7.48 -8.79 4.04
CA HIS A 266 6.53 -9.38 3.09
C HIS A 266 6.55 -10.91 3.08
N LEU A 267 7.51 -11.55 3.75
CA LEU A 267 7.58 -13.03 3.84
C LEU A 267 6.30 -13.67 4.41
N PRO A 268 5.68 -13.12 5.48
CA PRO A 268 4.45 -13.71 6.03
C PRO A 268 3.24 -13.64 5.09
N ILE A 269 3.25 -12.68 4.17
CA ILE A 269 2.13 -12.42 3.25
C ILE A 269 2.31 -13.16 1.92
N LEU A 270 3.53 -13.10 1.36
CA LEU A 270 3.84 -13.60 0.03
C LEU A 270 4.41 -15.03 0.04
N GLY A 271 5.05 -15.45 1.12
CA GLY A 271 5.84 -16.67 1.17
C GLY A 271 7.20 -16.54 0.46
N ASP A 272 8.08 -17.57 0.61
CA ASP A 272 9.47 -17.52 0.13
C ASP A 272 9.56 -17.33 -1.38
N THR A 273 8.86 -18.15 -2.16
CA THR A 273 9.01 -18.14 -3.62
C THR A 273 8.56 -16.83 -4.26
N ARG A 274 7.44 -16.25 -3.79
CA ARG A 274 6.94 -14.97 -4.33
C ARG A 274 7.83 -13.80 -3.92
N THR A 275 8.40 -13.82 -2.71
CA THR A 275 9.39 -12.80 -2.28
C THR A 275 10.65 -12.88 -3.14
N ARG A 276 11.13 -14.09 -3.52
CA ARG A 276 12.25 -14.28 -4.45
C ARG A 276 11.93 -13.72 -5.84
N LEU A 277 10.75 -13.99 -6.38
CA LEU A 277 10.32 -13.49 -7.69
C LEU A 277 10.27 -11.97 -7.74
N VAL A 278 9.68 -11.33 -6.73
CA VAL A 278 9.62 -9.86 -6.69
C VAL A 278 11.00 -9.25 -6.41
N ALA A 279 11.84 -9.88 -5.58
CA ALA A 279 13.22 -9.44 -5.36
C ALA A 279 14.05 -9.51 -6.65
N ALA A 280 13.91 -10.59 -7.42
CA ALA A 280 14.56 -10.74 -8.72
C ALA A 280 14.09 -9.67 -9.72
N TYR A 281 12.80 -9.37 -9.75
CA TYR A 281 12.27 -8.28 -10.57
C TYR A 281 12.86 -6.93 -10.14
N VAL A 282 12.84 -6.59 -8.86
CA VAL A 282 13.40 -5.33 -8.34
C VAL A 282 14.90 -5.23 -8.64
N TRP A 283 15.67 -6.30 -8.39
CA TRP A 283 17.08 -6.33 -8.68
C TRP A 283 17.38 -6.14 -10.17
N SER A 284 16.56 -6.70 -11.04
CA SER A 284 16.70 -6.56 -12.49
C SER A 284 16.47 -5.14 -13.02
N LEU A 285 15.79 -4.26 -12.25
CA LEU A 285 15.50 -2.89 -12.68
C LEU A 285 16.76 -2.04 -12.85
N SER A 286 17.77 -2.25 -12.00
CA SER A 286 19.05 -1.55 -12.03
C SER A 286 20.20 -2.38 -12.64
N HIS A 287 19.98 -3.69 -12.88
CA HIS A 287 21.01 -4.62 -13.38
C HIS A 287 20.64 -5.22 -14.75
N ALA A 288 19.79 -4.54 -15.53
CA ALA A 288 19.48 -4.97 -16.89
C ALA A 288 20.73 -4.88 -17.78
N GLU A 289 21.02 -5.94 -18.58
CA GLU A 289 22.07 -5.91 -19.59
C GLU A 289 21.86 -4.70 -20.52
N PRO A 290 22.92 -3.94 -20.84
CA PRO A 290 22.84 -2.83 -21.80
C PRO A 290 22.34 -3.31 -23.15
N GLY A 291 21.15 -2.85 -23.57
CA GLY A 291 20.52 -3.24 -24.84
C GLY A 291 19.46 -4.34 -24.72
N ALA A 292 19.24 -4.95 -23.57
CA ALA A 292 18.04 -5.70 -23.29
C ALA A 292 16.88 -4.69 -23.20
N THR A 293 15.97 -4.72 -24.17
CA THR A 293 14.68 -4.04 -24.01
C THR A 293 14.10 -4.56 -22.71
N ALA A 294 13.94 -3.66 -21.75
CA ALA A 294 13.38 -4.03 -20.48
C ALA A 294 12.10 -4.85 -20.72
N PRO A 295 11.95 -6.06 -20.18
CA PRO A 295 10.84 -6.97 -20.52
C PRO A 295 9.45 -6.40 -20.25
N TRP A 296 9.40 -5.21 -19.69
CA TRP A 296 8.19 -4.44 -19.36
C TRP A 296 7.89 -3.26 -20.30
N GLN A 297 8.73 -2.95 -21.30
CA GLN A 297 8.46 -1.97 -22.36
C GLN A 297 7.65 -2.57 -23.52
N GLY A 298 6.97 -3.67 -23.26
CA GLY A 298 6.05 -4.29 -24.19
C GLY A 298 4.72 -3.55 -24.22
N THR A 299 4.47 -2.94 -25.36
CA THR A 299 3.18 -2.62 -26.01
C THR A 299 1.98 -2.48 -25.08
N GLU A 300 1.52 -1.26 -24.98
CA GLU A 300 0.13 -0.92 -24.65
C GLU A 300 -0.87 -1.69 -25.52
#